data_9106fc3e345a7f4dde39f0b3504d39ed
#
_entry.id   9106fc3e345a7f4dde39f0b3504d39ed
#
_cell.length_a   1.000
_cell.length_b   1.000
_cell.length_c   1.000
_cell.angle_alpha   90.00
_cell.angle_beta   90.00
_cell.angle_gamma   90.00
#
_symmetry.space_group_name_H-M   'P 1'
#
loop_
_entity.id
_entity.type
_entity.pdbx_description
1 polymer ?
#
loop_
_entity_poly.entity_id
_entity_poly.type
_entity_poly.pdbx_seq_one_letter_code
_entity_poly.pdbx_strand_id
1 'polypeptide(L)'
;NDGWNKDWGGAIELWDQKMKNNFLKIYPKINHALIFRTDTESNHGFPDPINCPEDKGRKSLALYYYISDNSLFKRTKYYYARWKRRPGIDQPKFGDNRNFIEKFKNNFLFRFK
;
A
#
# COMPACT_ATOMS: atom_id res chain seq x y z
N ASN A 1 -2.54 16.51 12.98
CA ASN A 1 -1.47 15.59 13.44
C ASN A 1 -0.37 16.32 14.21
N ASP A 2 -0.72 17.41 14.88
CA ASP A 2 0.23 18.11 15.75
C ASP A 2 0.61 17.21 16.94
N GLY A 3 1.90 17.18 17.31
CA GLY A 3 2.38 16.36 18.40
C GLY A 3 2.23 14.85 18.19
N TRP A 4 2.23 14.35 16.94
CA TRP A 4 2.11 12.91 16.68
C TRP A 4 3.30 12.13 17.25
N ASN A 5 3.02 11.17 18.13
CA ASN A 5 4.02 10.26 18.65
C ASN A 5 4.24 9.09 17.67
N LYS A 6 5.48 8.74 17.39
CA LYS A 6 5.84 7.63 16.50
C LYS A 6 5.35 6.27 17.01
N ASP A 7 5.27 6.10 18.32
CA ASP A 7 4.80 4.85 18.96
C ASP A 7 3.31 4.58 18.70
N TRP A 8 2.57 5.60 18.26
CA TRP A 8 1.17 5.44 17.86
C TRP A 8 1.01 4.80 16.48
N GLY A 9 2.11 4.52 15.76
CA GLY A 9 2.06 3.94 14.44
C GLY A 9 1.56 4.93 13.37
N GLY A 10 0.83 4.43 12.37
CA GLY A 10 0.19 5.25 11.33
C GLY A 10 1.14 5.89 10.32
N ALA A 11 2.38 5.45 10.23
CA ALA A 11 3.31 5.89 9.21
C ALA A 11 2.91 5.38 7.83
N ILE A 12 3.10 6.20 6.80
CA ILE A 12 3.11 5.70 5.43
C ILE A 12 4.48 5.09 5.14
N GLU A 13 4.48 3.92 4.52
CA GLU A 13 5.67 3.22 4.09
C GLU A 13 5.72 3.09 2.58
N LEU A 14 6.91 3.28 2.02
CA LEU A 14 7.21 3.02 0.61
C LEU A 14 8.22 1.88 0.53
N TRP A 15 7.88 0.87 -0.24
CA TRP A 15 8.65 -0.36 -0.37
C TRP A 15 9.06 -0.60 -1.82
N ASP A 16 10.18 -1.31 -2.00
CA ASP A 16 10.59 -1.77 -3.31
C ASP A 16 9.56 -2.76 -3.91
N GLN A 17 9.65 -3.01 -5.21
CA GLN A 17 8.74 -3.88 -5.94
C GLN A 17 8.67 -5.30 -5.35
N LYS A 18 9.77 -5.79 -4.80
CA LYS A 18 9.89 -7.13 -4.22
C LYS A 18 9.53 -7.19 -2.74
N MET A 19 9.16 -6.07 -2.13
CA MET A 19 8.87 -5.95 -0.69
C MET A 19 10.05 -6.36 0.21
N LYS A 20 11.28 -6.20 -0.27
CA LYS A 20 12.48 -6.54 0.49
C LYS A 20 12.98 -5.38 1.33
N ASN A 21 12.92 -4.17 0.76
CA ASN A 21 13.46 -2.98 1.39
C ASN A 21 12.38 -1.92 1.56
N ASN A 22 12.21 -1.46 2.79
CA ASN A 22 11.49 -0.24 3.08
C ASN A 22 12.47 0.92 2.92
N PHE A 23 12.28 1.74 1.91
CA PHE A 23 13.18 2.86 1.67
C PHE A 23 12.64 4.19 2.22
N LEU A 24 11.38 4.22 2.66
CA LEU A 24 10.81 5.42 3.26
C LEU A 24 9.70 5.08 4.24
N LYS A 25 9.81 5.61 5.46
CA LYS A 25 8.78 5.54 6.49
C LYS A 25 8.53 6.93 7.06
N ILE A 26 7.34 7.48 6.82
CA ILE A 26 6.98 8.84 7.23
C ILE A 26 5.79 8.81 8.17
N TYR A 27 5.98 9.37 9.35
CA TYR A 27 4.90 9.57 10.32
C TYR A 27 4.08 10.81 9.98
N PRO A 28 2.78 10.81 10.30
CA PRO A 28 1.91 11.94 10.00
C PRO A 28 2.27 13.14 10.86
N LYS A 29 2.72 14.20 10.22
CA LYS A 29 2.99 15.49 10.86
C LYS A 29 2.12 16.56 10.22
N ILE A 30 1.84 17.63 10.97
CA ILE A 30 1.19 18.81 10.41
C ILE A 30 2.11 19.52 9.40
N ASN A 31 1.53 20.15 8.40
CA ASN A 31 2.27 20.89 7.36
C ASN A 31 3.33 20.07 6.59
N HIS A 32 3.13 18.75 6.50
CA HIS A 32 3.98 17.89 5.69
C HIS A 32 3.17 17.31 4.53
N ALA A 33 3.74 17.32 3.35
CA ALA A 33 3.23 16.68 2.16
C ALA A 33 4.22 15.62 1.68
N LEU A 34 3.69 14.53 1.14
CA LEU A 34 4.45 13.48 0.47
C LEU A 34 3.91 13.33 -0.94
N ILE A 35 4.77 13.49 -1.92
CA ILE A 35 4.44 13.28 -3.32
C ILE A 35 5.22 12.05 -3.79
N PHE A 36 4.53 11.08 -4.33
CA PHE A 36 5.14 9.86 -4.84
C PHE A 36 4.34 9.30 -6.02
N ARG A 37 5.01 8.54 -6.85
CA ARG A 37 4.41 7.88 -8.00
C ARG A 37 3.63 6.65 -7.55
N THR A 38 2.41 6.52 -8.05
CA THR A 38 1.56 5.34 -7.85
C THR A 38 1.43 4.58 -9.16
N ASP A 39 2.12 3.46 -9.27
CA ASP A 39 2.07 2.57 -10.43
C ASP A 39 2.17 1.11 -10.00
N THR A 40 2.37 0.23 -10.97
CA THR A 40 2.48 -1.20 -10.73
C THR A 40 3.75 -1.64 -10.02
N GLU A 41 4.73 -0.75 -9.95
CA GLU A 41 6.04 -1.04 -9.36
C GLU A 41 6.21 -0.41 -7.97
N SER A 42 5.29 0.49 -7.60
CA SER A 42 5.32 1.15 -6.30
C SER A 42 4.45 0.42 -5.28
N ASN A 43 5.05 -0.04 -4.20
CA ASN A 43 4.31 -0.57 -3.06
C ASN A 43 4.32 0.47 -1.94
N HIS A 44 3.13 0.86 -1.51
CA HIS A 44 2.97 1.83 -0.43
C HIS A 44 1.74 1.51 0.41
N GLY A 45 1.73 1.98 1.64
CA GLY A 45 0.59 1.77 2.51
C GLY A 45 0.83 2.20 3.95
N PHE A 46 -0.15 1.88 4.79
CA PHE A 46 -0.14 2.09 6.23
C PHE A 46 -0.25 0.72 6.91
N PRO A 47 0.84 -0.04 6.97
CA PRO A 47 0.77 -1.44 7.38
C PRO A 47 0.61 -1.61 8.89
N ASP A 48 1.07 -0.65 9.68
CA ASP A 48 1.01 -0.74 11.13
C ASP A 48 -0.31 -0.19 11.65
N PRO A 49 -0.95 -0.87 12.62
CA PRO A 49 -2.16 -0.36 13.27
C PRO A 49 -1.88 0.96 13.98
N ILE A 50 -2.92 1.78 14.08
CA ILE A 50 -2.86 3.03 14.84
C ILE A 50 -3.27 2.73 16.28
N ASN A 51 -2.40 3.14 17.21
CA ASN A 51 -2.60 2.96 18.64
C ASN A 51 -2.41 4.29 19.37
N CYS A 52 -3.14 5.32 18.93
CA CYS A 52 -3.14 6.62 19.55
C CYS A 52 -4.26 6.72 20.62
N PRO A 53 -4.18 7.68 21.56
CA PRO A 53 -5.25 7.98 22.48
C PRO A 53 -6.58 8.28 21.77
N GLU A 54 -7.72 8.06 22.45
CA GLU A 54 -9.05 8.18 21.87
C GLU A 54 -9.37 9.60 21.38
N ASP A 55 -8.79 10.61 22.02
CA ASP A 55 -8.93 12.03 21.62
C ASP A 55 -8.07 12.42 20.43
N LYS A 56 -7.22 11.52 19.94
CA LYS A 56 -6.32 11.71 18.81
C LYS A 56 -6.75 10.89 17.60
N GLY A 57 -6.33 11.33 16.43
CA GLY A 57 -6.62 10.61 15.20
C GLY A 57 -5.63 10.97 14.10
N ARG A 58 -5.29 10.00 13.29
CA ARG A 58 -4.50 10.22 12.08
C ARG A 58 -5.37 10.89 11.02
N LYS A 59 -4.98 12.09 10.62
CA LYS A 59 -5.65 12.85 9.56
C LYS A 59 -4.71 12.99 8.36
N SER A 60 -5.20 12.73 7.17
CA SER A 60 -4.47 12.95 5.91
C SER A 60 -5.43 13.37 4.81
N LEU A 61 -4.92 14.18 3.89
CA LEU A 61 -5.59 14.53 2.65
C LEU A 61 -4.86 13.83 1.51
N ALA A 62 -5.57 13.08 0.69
CA ALA A 62 -5.02 12.44 -0.50
C ALA A 62 -5.48 13.19 -1.75
N LEU A 63 -4.53 13.59 -2.59
CA LEU A 63 -4.77 14.21 -3.87
C LEU A 63 -4.17 13.31 -4.96
N TYR A 64 -4.90 13.12 -6.05
CA TYR A 64 -4.47 12.31 -7.17
C TYR A 64 -4.29 13.18 -8.42
N TYR A 65 -3.13 13.07 -9.01
CA TYR A 65 -2.81 13.76 -10.26
C TYR A 65 -2.69 12.74 -11.39
N TYR A 66 -3.32 13.04 -12.50
CA TYR A 66 -3.32 12.18 -13.69
C TYR A 66 -2.67 12.92 -14.85
N ILE A 67 -1.91 12.19 -15.64
CA ILE A 67 -1.34 12.71 -16.89
C ILE A 67 -2.36 12.46 -18.00
N SER A 68 -2.78 13.50 -18.72
CA SER A 68 -3.77 13.39 -19.80
C SER A 68 -3.15 13.02 -21.14
N ASP A 69 -1.84 13.17 -21.31
CA ASP A 69 -1.16 12.87 -22.56
C ASP A 69 -0.91 11.37 -22.72
N ASN A 70 -1.44 10.83 -23.80
CA ASN A 70 -1.37 9.42 -24.13
C ASN A 70 -0.10 9.04 -24.89
N SER A 71 0.72 9.98 -25.32
CA SER A 71 1.84 9.74 -26.23
C SER A 71 3.07 9.16 -25.54
N LEU A 72 3.30 9.47 -24.28
CA LEU A 72 4.51 9.10 -23.56
C LEU A 72 4.35 7.88 -22.63
N PHE A 73 3.13 7.55 -22.27
CA PHE A 73 2.87 6.44 -21.37
C PHE A 73 1.80 5.53 -21.97
N LYS A 74 2.20 4.38 -22.49
CA LYS A 74 1.23 3.33 -22.81
C LYS A 74 0.38 3.07 -21.56
N ARG A 75 -0.94 3.29 -21.65
CA ARG A 75 -1.87 2.88 -20.60
C ARG A 75 -1.65 1.40 -20.32
N THR A 76 -0.96 1.11 -19.26
CA THR A 76 -0.92 -0.23 -18.74
C THR A 76 -2.31 -0.58 -18.22
N LYS A 77 -2.75 -1.81 -18.44
CA LYS A 77 -4.06 -2.35 -18.01
C LYS A 77 -4.42 -1.88 -16.61
N TYR A 78 -5.72 -1.66 -16.37
CA TYR A 78 -6.26 -1.35 -15.04
C TYR A 78 -5.69 -2.30 -14.00
N TYR A 79 -5.03 -1.74 -13.00
CA TYR A 79 -4.49 -2.50 -11.89
C TYR A 79 -5.34 -2.24 -10.66
N TYR A 80 -5.85 -3.32 -10.10
CA TYR A 80 -6.49 -3.25 -8.78
C TYR A 80 -5.43 -3.13 -7.71
N ALA A 81 -5.72 -2.37 -6.64
CA ALA A 81 -4.87 -2.36 -5.46
C ALA A 81 -4.68 -3.78 -4.95
N ARG A 82 -3.43 -4.21 -4.80
CA ARG A 82 -3.07 -5.54 -4.30
C ARG A 82 -2.38 -5.38 -2.97
N TRP A 83 -2.90 -6.03 -1.96
CA TRP A 83 -2.24 -6.06 -0.68
C TRP A 83 -1.08 -7.06 -0.71
N LYS A 84 0.13 -6.57 -0.44
CA LYS A 84 1.31 -7.40 -0.29
C LYS A 84 1.75 -7.41 1.17
N ARG A 85 2.17 -8.56 1.66
CA ARG A 85 2.71 -8.70 3.01
C ARG A 85 4.17 -8.28 3.05
N ARG A 86 4.58 -7.74 4.19
CA ARG A 86 6.00 -7.44 4.47
C ARG A 86 6.70 -8.73 4.90
N PRO A 87 7.74 -9.18 4.20
CA PRO A 87 8.45 -10.42 4.54
C PRO A 87 9.07 -10.34 5.95
N GLY A 88 8.83 -11.36 6.76
CA GLY A 88 9.37 -11.46 8.12
C GLY A 88 8.70 -10.56 9.17
N ILE A 89 7.76 -9.70 8.77
CA ILE A 89 7.04 -8.78 9.68
C ILE A 89 5.58 -9.18 9.80
N ASP A 90 4.88 -9.27 8.67
CA ASP A 90 3.45 -9.55 8.69
C ASP A 90 3.19 -11.05 8.82
N GLN A 91 2.58 -11.43 9.93
CA GLN A 91 2.17 -12.82 10.13
C GLN A 91 1.06 -13.21 9.16
N PRO A 92 1.07 -14.46 8.65
CA PRO A 92 -0.06 -14.96 7.89
C PRO A 92 -1.30 -14.98 8.81
N LYS A 93 -2.36 -14.27 8.41
CA LYS A 93 -3.62 -14.38 9.15
C LYS A 93 -4.13 -15.82 9.04
N PHE A 94 -4.41 -16.43 10.18
CA PHE A 94 -5.02 -17.75 10.23
C PHE A 94 -6.34 -17.71 9.44
N GLY A 95 -6.48 -18.55 8.42
CA GLY A 95 -7.67 -18.57 7.55
C GLY A 95 -7.64 -17.64 6.33
N ASP A 96 -6.55 -16.94 6.05
CA ASP A 96 -6.42 -16.14 4.82
C ASP A 96 -6.11 -17.03 3.60
N ASN A 97 -7.16 -17.70 3.11
CA ASN A 97 -7.10 -18.60 1.95
C ASN A 97 -7.14 -17.86 0.60
N ARG A 98 -6.95 -16.53 0.57
CA ARG A 98 -7.00 -15.77 -0.70
C ARG A 98 -6.00 -16.30 -1.73
N ASN A 99 -4.83 -16.77 -1.31
CA ASN A 99 -3.87 -17.41 -2.20
C ASN A 99 -4.36 -18.77 -2.76
N PHE A 100 -5.22 -19.47 -2.02
CA PHE A 100 -5.81 -20.73 -2.44
C PHE A 100 -6.88 -20.49 -3.51
N ILE A 101 -7.72 -19.48 -3.31
CA ILE A 101 -8.78 -19.10 -4.26
C ILE A 101 -8.19 -18.53 -5.57
N GLU A 102 -7.12 -17.73 -5.50
CA GLU A 102 -6.42 -17.26 -6.71
C GLU A 102 -5.75 -18.41 -7.49
N LYS A 103 -5.14 -19.36 -6.81
CA LYS A 103 -4.60 -20.56 -7.46
C LYS A 103 -5.69 -21.41 -8.13
N PHE A 104 -6.84 -21.53 -7.49
CA PHE A 104 -7.99 -22.25 -8.08
C PHE A 104 -8.55 -21.52 -9.31
N LYS A 105 -8.73 -20.21 -9.25
CA LYS A 105 -9.20 -19.41 -10.39
C LYS A 105 -8.26 -19.49 -11.58
N ASN A 106 -6.95 -19.41 -11.36
CA ASN A 106 -5.97 -19.50 -12.43
C ASN A 106 -5.89 -20.90 -13.05
N ASN A 107 -6.07 -21.96 -12.28
CA ASN A 107 -6.09 -23.33 -12.80
C ASN A 107 -7.41 -23.67 -13.51
N PHE A 108 -8.51 -23.01 -13.16
CA PHE A 108 -9.81 -23.25 -13.80
C PHE A 108 -9.96 -22.52 -15.14
N LEU A 109 -9.34 -21.32 -15.26
CA LEU A 109 -9.39 -20.54 -16.51
C LEU A 109 -8.51 -21.11 -17.64
N PHE A 110 -7.55 -21.98 -17.34
CA PHE A 110 -6.73 -22.67 -18.34
C PHE A 110 -7.35 -23.97 -18.89
N ARG A 111 -8.50 -24.38 -18.39
CA ARG A 111 -9.14 -25.66 -18.79
C ARG A 111 -10.28 -25.53 -19.80
N PHE A 112 -10.59 -24.31 -20.22
CA PHE A 112 -11.57 -24.02 -21.26
C PHE A 112 -10.93 -23.22 -22.41
N LYS A 113 -10.04 -23.86 -23.12
CA LYS A 113 -9.69 -23.53 -24.51
C LYS A 113 -9.74 -24.79 -25.34
#